data_a727a50a5f683dc56cef9afbee4afc3b
#
_entry.id   a727a50a5f683dc56cef9afbee4afc3b
#
_cell.length_a   1.000
_cell.length_b   1.000
_cell.length_c   1.000
_cell.angle_alpha   90.00
_cell.angle_beta   90.00
_cell.angle_gamma   90.00
#
_symmetry.space_group_name_H-M   'P 1'
#
loop_
_entity.id
_entity.type
_entity.pdbx_description
1 polymer ?
#
loop_
_entity_poly.entity_id
_entity_poly.type
_entity_poly.pdbx_seq_one_letter_code
_entity_poly.pdbx_strand_id
1 'polypeptide(L)'
;LHQLTRRQRQMCIRDRVGKVEAGIPEDDPRNPATIADNVGDNVGDVAGMGADLFESYAGSLIATLSLAVFIGAPKLGIAPADNKLVMLPLVISGIGIIASLIGTFLVRTKPNASMNSLLWSFRIGIFGAALLTLIGGAVAGSGSFLNVPFELIYILITGLVVGQVIGTATEYFTSYEYFPVKWISKQSLTGHPSNIIAGISVGLYSTAIPAVCVVIGVLISHHFAGLYGVGLAAVGMLSTLGITLSTDAYGPVADNAGGLAEQAGLDPEVRERTDALDALGNTTAATGKGFAIGSAILTALALMSAYGQVTGVTSFDIG
;
A
#
# COMPACT_ATOMS: atom_id res chain seq x y z
N LEU A 1 4.28 18.97 -13.55
CA LEU A 1 3.13 19.46 -14.35
C LEU A 1 3.21 19.02 -15.82
N HIS A 2 4.35 19.15 -16.50
CA HIS A 2 4.50 18.75 -17.92
C HIS A 2 4.42 17.22 -18.16
N GLN A 3 4.84 16.40 -17.21
CA GLN A 3 4.75 14.93 -17.34
C GLN A 3 3.30 14.42 -17.13
N LEU A 4 2.57 14.97 -16.17
CA LEU A 4 1.15 14.66 -15.95
C LEU A 4 0.28 15.00 -17.16
N THR A 5 0.53 16.14 -17.82
CA THR A 5 -0.21 16.51 -19.03
C THR A 5 0.09 15.63 -20.24
N ARG A 6 1.30 15.06 -20.37
CA ARG A 6 1.62 14.11 -21.43
C ARG A 6 0.91 12.77 -21.22
N ARG A 7 0.92 12.23 -20.00
CA ARG A 7 0.24 10.97 -19.65
C ARG A 7 -1.28 11.07 -19.89
N GLN A 8 -1.91 12.15 -19.42
CA GLN A 8 -3.34 12.39 -19.67
C GLN A 8 -3.68 12.49 -21.16
N ARG A 9 -2.81 13.12 -21.97
CA ARG A 9 -3.01 13.17 -23.42
C ARG A 9 -2.89 11.80 -24.08
N GLN A 10 -1.98 10.96 -23.62
CA GLN A 10 -1.79 9.60 -24.16
C GLN A 10 -2.99 8.70 -23.84
N MET A 11 -3.50 8.73 -22.59
CA MET A 11 -4.76 8.06 -22.24
C MET A 11 -5.93 8.57 -23.11
N CYS A 12 -6.07 9.89 -23.27
CA CYS A 12 -7.13 10.44 -24.11
C CYS A 12 -7.00 10.00 -25.59
N ILE A 13 -5.77 9.87 -26.12
CA ILE A 13 -5.55 9.41 -27.51
C ILE A 13 -5.90 7.93 -27.62
N ARG A 14 -5.49 7.09 -26.68
CA ARG A 14 -5.82 5.66 -26.69
C ARG A 14 -7.33 5.45 -26.61
N ASP A 15 -7.96 5.99 -25.56
CA ASP A 15 -9.34 5.64 -25.23
C ASP A 15 -10.35 6.43 -26.06
N ARG A 16 -10.08 7.70 -26.34
CA ARG A 16 -11.02 8.52 -27.08
C ARG A 16 -10.86 8.41 -28.58
N VAL A 17 -9.66 8.62 -29.08
CA VAL A 17 -9.43 8.58 -30.53
C VAL A 17 -9.46 7.14 -31.05
N GLY A 18 -8.79 6.22 -30.37
CA GLY A 18 -8.74 4.83 -30.76
C GLY A 18 -10.12 4.16 -30.60
N LYS A 19 -10.62 4.04 -29.38
CA LYS A 19 -11.86 3.29 -29.08
C LYS A 19 -13.13 3.99 -29.56
N VAL A 20 -13.27 5.29 -29.27
CA VAL A 20 -14.55 6.00 -29.49
C VAL A 20 -14.66 6.55 -30.90
N GLU A 21 -13.66 7.25 -31.39
CA GLU A 21 -13.73 7.92 -32.69
C GLU A 21 -13.39 6.98 -33.86
N ALA A 22 -12.37 6.13 -33.71
CA ALA A 22 -11.92 5.21 -34.76
C ALA A 22 -12.55 3.80 -34.64
N GLY A 23 -13.20 3.48 -33.51
CA GLY A 23 -13.78 2.17 -33.29
C GLY A 23 -12.75 1.03 -33.24
N ILE A 24 -11.51 1.35 -32.84
CA ILE A 24 -10.42 0.39 -32.73
C ILE A 24 -10.54 -0.31 -31.37
N PRO A 25 -10.47 -1.64 -31.30
CA PRO A 25 -10.46 -2.36 -30.02
C PRO A 25 -9.34 -1.91 -29.09
N GLU A 26 -9.49 -2.17 -27.80
CA GLU A 26 -8.46 -1.94 -26.77
C GLU A 26 -7.22 -2.77 -27.11
N ASP A 27 -6.05 -2.18 -26.91
CA ASP A 27 -4.75 -2.81 -27.15
C ASP A 27 -4.48 -3.23 -28.62
N ASP A 28 -5.30 -2.78 -29.56
CA ASP A 28 -5.10 -3.08 -30.98
C ASP A 28 -3.76 -2.48 -31.49
N PRO A 29 -2.94 -3.25 -32.24
CA PRO A 29 -1.64 -2.79 -32.73
C PRO A 29 -1.72 -1.58 -33.67
N ARG A 30 -2.89 -1.25 -34.18
CA ARG A 30 -3.10 -0.02 -34.98
C ARG A 30 -3.11 1.25 -34.13
N ASN A 31 -3.26 1.13 -32.82
CA ASN A 31 -3.24 2.28 -31.92
C ASN A 31 -1.86 2.43 -31.24
N PRO A 32 -1.02 3.37 -31.73
CA PRO A 32 0.34 3.52 -31.19
C PRO A 32 0.36 4.01 -29.72
N ALA A 33 -0.74 4.53 -29.21
CA ALA A 33 -0.84 4.96 -27.82
C ALA A 33 -0.86 3.78 -26.83
N THR A 34 -1.19 2.57 -27.27
CA THR A 34 -1.14 1.35 -26.47
C THR A 34 0.27 1.09 -25.88
N ILE A 35 1.32 1.26 -26.70
CA ILE A 35 2.69 1.10 -26.22
C ILE A 35 3.04 2.15 -25.16
N ALA A 36 2.59 3.38 -25.34
CA ALA A 36 2.85 4.45 -24.38
C ALA A 36 2.08 4.24 -23.05
N ASP A 37 0.92 3.62 -23.10
CA ASP A 37 0.12 3.24 -21.96
C ASP A 37 0.81 2.14 -21.15
N ASN A 38 1.18 1.05 -21.81
CA ASN A 38 1.90 -0.07 -21.18
C ASN A 38 3.19 0.38 -20.47
N VAL A 39 3.96 1.30 -21.09
CA VAL A 39 5.13 1.91 -20.45
C VAL A 39 4.71 2.82 -19.29
N GLY A 40 3.62 3.57 -19.47
CA GLY A 40 3.08 4.49 -18.47
C GLY A 40 2.68 3.81 -17.16
N ASP A 41 2.08 2.63 -17.24
CA ASP A 41 1.67 1.84 -16.08
C ASP A 41 2.87 1.37 -15.26
N ASN A 42 3.92 0.89 -15.94
CA ASN A 42 5.17 0.53 -15.27
C ASN A 42 5.82 1.75 -14.58
N VAL A 43 5.80 2.92 -15.21
CA VAL A 43 6.35 4.16 -14.62
C VAL A 43 5.49 4.63 -13.45
N GLY A 44 4.16 4.57 -13.58
CA GLY A 44 3.24 5.07 -12.55
C GLY A 44 3.11 4.14 -11.35
N ASP A 45 2.77 2.90 -11.59
CA ASP A 45 2.38 1.98 -10.53
C ASP A 45 3.58 1.20 -9.98
N VAL A 46 4.61 0.91 -10.75
CA VAL A 46 5.81 0.27 -10.21
C VAL A 46 6.80 1.31 -9.69
N ALA A 47 7.31 2.21 -10.54
CA ALA A 47 8.34 3.15 -10.13
C ALA A 47 7.78 4.27 -9.24
N GLY A 48 6.61 4.82 -9.57
CA GLY A 48 5.98 5.91 -8.80
C GLY A 48 5.57 5.47 -7.41
N MET A 49 4.80 4.38 -7.29
CA MET A 49 4.37 3.87 -5.99
C MET A 49 5.56 3.28 -5.19
N GLY A 50 6.51 2.64 -5.87
CA GLY A 50 7.74 2.18 -5.24
C GLY A 50 8.53 3.31 -4.58
N ALA A 51 8.60 4.49 -5.22
CA ALA A 51 9.24 5.67 -4.67
C ALA A 51 8.49 6.21 -3.44
N ASP A 52 7.15 6.32 -3.50
CA ASP A 52 6.32 6.79 -2.38
C ASP A 52 6.47 5.90 -1.13
N LEU A 53 6.43 4.59 -1.34
CA LEU A 53 6.56 3.62 -0.26
C LEU A 53 7.99 3.56 0.30
N PHE A 54 9.01 3.70 -0.55
CA PHE A 54 10.40 3.80 -0.11
C PHE A 54 10.61 5.04 0.74
N GLU A 55 10.10 6.20 0.31
CA GLU A 55 10.18 7.46 1.09
C GLU A 55 9.51 7.31 2.45
N SER A 56 8.30 6.75 2.49
CA SER A 56 7.58 6.51 3.74
C SER A 56 8.34 5.55 4.66
N TYR A 57 8.97 4.50 4.13
CA TYR A 57 9.72 3.54 4.93
C TYR A 57 11.02 4.13 5.47
N ALA A 58 11.80 4.76 4.61
CA ALA A 58 13.03 5.45 5.02
C ALA A 58 12.72 6.57 6.03
N GLY A 59 11.69 7.37 5.75
CA GLY A 59 11.23 8.44 6.64
C GLY A 59 10.78 7.93 8.02
N SER A 60 10.03 6.83 8.06
CA SER A 60 9.58 6.24 9.34
C SER A 60 10.75 5.69 10.15
N LEU A 61 11.73 5.07 9.49
CA LEU A 61 12.96 4.61 10.16
C LEU A 61 13.76 5.79 10.72
N ILE A 62 14.02 6.82 9.90
CA ILE A 62 14.75 8.02 10.32
C ILE A 62 14.04 8.70 11.50
N ALA A 63 12.73 8.87 11.42
CA ALA A 63 11.94 9.46 12.50
C ALA A 63 12.02 8.63 13.78
N THR A 64 11.82 7.33 13.70
CA THR A 64 11.85 6.44 14.86
C THR A 64 13.21 6.38 15.50
N LEU A 65 14.28 6.31 14.71
CA LEU A 65 15.66 6.35 15.19
C LEU A 65 15.98 7.69 15.86
N SER A 66 15.55 8.80 15.26
CA SER A 66 15.72 10.14 15.86
C SER A 66 15.00 10.24 17.20
N LEU A 67 13.74 9.80 17.27
CA LEU A 67 12.96 9.79 18.50
C LEU A 67 13.61 8.88 19.57
N ALA A 68 14.16 7.72 19.18
CA ALA A 68 14.89 6.84 20.08
C ALA A 68 16.12 7.54 20.69
N VAL A 69 16.86 8.30 19.87
CA VAL A 69 18.08 8.98 20.31
C VAL A 69 17.79 10.22 21.17
N PHE A 70 16.79 11.02 20.80
CA PHE A 70 16.54 12.31 21.47
C PHE A 70 15.57 12.22 22.64
N ILE A 71 14.58 11.32 22.59
CA ILE A 71 13.56 11.23 23.63
C ILE A 71 13.61 9.90 24.37
N GLY A 72 13.97 8.80 23.70
CA GLY A 72 13.80 7.45 24.21
C GLY A 72 12.32 7.07 24.28
N ALA A 73 11.97 6.26 25.26
CA ALA A 73 10.59 5.88 25.57
C ALA A 73 10.27 6.16 27.06
N PRO A 74 10.03 7.43 27.45
CA PRO A 74 9.88 7.83 28.85
C PRO A 74 8.73 7.10 29.54
N LYS A 75 7.65 6.78 28.84
CA LYS A 75 6.52 6.01 29.38
C LYS A 75 6.89 4.59 29.81
N LEU A 76 7.94 4.04 29.24
CA LEU A 76 8.49 2.72 29.58
C LEU A 76 9.72 2.80 30.47
N GLY A 77 10.10 4.00 30.90
CA GLY A 77 11.30 4.23 31.71
C GLY A 77 12.61 3.98 30.94
N ILE A 78 12.59 4.01 29.60
CA ILE A 78 13.78 3.79 28.78
C ILE A 78 14.38 5.14 28.37
N ALA A 79 15.66 5.31 28.70
CA ALA A 79 16.41 6.55 28.46
C ALA A 79 16.61 6.82 26.95
N PRO A 80 16.87 8.09 26.57
CA PRO A 80 17.36 8.44 25.25
C PRO A 80 18.64 7.68 24.86
N ALA A 81 18.79 7.40 23.57
CA ALA A 81 19.91 6.68 22.99
C ALA A 81 20.15 5.25 23.53
N ASP A 82 19.12 4.64 24.15
CA ASP A 82 19.22 3.22 24.52
C ASP A 82 19.32 2.36 23.25
N ASN A 83 20.33 1.50 23.21
CA ASN A 83 20.59 0.63 22.07
C ASN A 83 19.39 -0.25 21.69
N LYS A 84 18.57 -0.64 22.65
CA LYS A 84 17.36 -1.45 22.39
C LYS A 84 16.36 -0.70 21.52
N LEU A 85 16.11 0.58 21.82
CA LEU A 85 15.20 1.41 21.03
C LEU A 85 15.75 1.75 19.64
N VAL A 86 17.06 1.92 19.53
CA VAL A 86 17.73 2.19 18.24
C VAL A 86 17.75 0.95 17.36
N MET A 87 18.03 -0.21 17.93
CA MET A 87 18.13 -1.45 17.15
C MET A 87 16.78 -2.03 16.76
N LEU A 88 15.73 -1.86 17.57
CA LEU A 88 14.43 -2.49 17.36
C LEU A 88 13.80 -2.20 15.99
N PRO A 89 13.67 -0.94 15.53
CA PRO A 89 13.09 -0.64 14.21
C PRO A 89 13.89 -1.25 13.06
N LEU A 90 15.22 -1.29 13.16
CA LEU A 90 16.09 -1.90 12.15
C LEU A 90 15.92 -3.42 12.10
N VAL A 91 15.84 -4.06 13.25
CA VAL A 91 15.62 -5.50 13.35
C VAL A 91 14.24 -5.88 12.82
N ILE A 92 13.18 -5.14 13.18
CA ILE A 92 11.83 -5.36 12.65
C ILE A 92 11.82 -5.21 11.13
N SER A 93 12.52 -4.21 10.59
CA SER A 93 12.62 -4.00 9.15
C SER A 93 13.32 -5.16 8.44
N GLY A 94 14.43 -5.64 8.98
CA GLY A 94 15.13 -6.80 8.45
C GLY A 94 14.30 -8.07 8.48
N ILE A 95 13.59 -8.32 9.58
CA ILE A 95 12.65 -9.44 9.71
C ILE A 95 11.52 -9.30 8.69
N GLY A 96 10.98 -8.11 8.51
CA GLY A 96 9.91 -7.83 7.56
C GLY A 96 10.29 -8.13 6.11
N ILE A 97 11.53 -7.82 5.71
CA ILE A 97 12.05 -8.18 4.39
C ILE A 97 12.07 -9.70 4.21
N ILE A 98 12.62 -10.43 5.17
CA ILE A 98 12.68 -11.90 5.11
C ILE A 98 11.27 -12.50 5.13
N ALA A 99 10.38 -11.99 5.98
CA ALA A 99 9.00 -12.43 6.07
C ALA A 99 8.25 -12.17 4.76
N SER A 100 8.48 -11.04 4.10
CA SER A 100 7.91 -10.71 2.79
C SER A 100 8.38 -11.68 1.72
N LEU A 101 9.68 -12.01 1.68
CA LEU A 101 10.23 -13.00 0.75
C LEU A 101 9.61 -14.38 0.97
N ILE A 102 9.44 -14.81 2.22
CA ILE A 102 8.75 -16.08 2.53
C ILE A 102 7.27 -15.98 2.15
N GLY A 103 6.62 -14.86 2.41
CA GLY A 103 5.22 -14.60 2.09
C GLY A 103 4.90 -14.78 0.60
N THR A 104 5.82 -14.41 -0.30
CA THR A 104 5.62 -14.60 -1.75
C THR A 104 5.47 -16.08 -2.14
N PHE A 105 6.12 -16.98 -1.44
CA PHE A 105 5.98 -18.43 -1.69
C PHE A 105 4.66 -19.01 -1.18
N LEU A 106 3.93 -18.27 -0.33
CA LEU A 106 2.60 -18.66 0.13
C LEU A 106 1.52 -18.32 -0.88
N VAL A 107 1.80 -17.39 -1.80
CA VAL A 107 0.88 -16.99 -2.87
C VAL A 107 0.82 -18.12 -3.90
N ARG A 108 -0.25 -18.90 -3.86
CA ARG A 108 -0.45 -20.03 -4.79
C ARG A 108 -1.90 -20.10 -5.22
N THR A 109 -2.12 -20.36 -6.50
CA THR A 109 -3.45 -20.50 -7.07
C THR A 109 -3.51 -21.66 -8.06
N LYS A 110 -4.74 -22.09 -8.41
CA LYS A 110 -4.97 -23.11 -9.42
C LYS A 110 -5.21 -22.45 -10.78
N PRO A 111 -4.96 -23.15 -11.90
CA PRO A 111 -5.39 -22.71 -13.21
C PRO A 111 -6.91 -22.44 -13.21
N ASN A 112 -7.34 -21.36 -13.86
CA ASN A 112 -8.76 -20.94 -13.95
C ASN A 112 -9.41 -20.67 -12.57
N ALA A 113 -8.65 -20.12 -11.61
CA ALA A 113 -9.18 -19.71 -10.31
C ALA A 113 -10.12 -18.50 -10.47
N SER A 114 -11.18 -18.46 -9.65
CA SER A 114 -12.08 -17.30 -9.56
C SER A 114 -11.35 -16.09 -8.94
N MET A 115 -11.84 -14.87 -9.23
CA MET A 115 -11.30 -13.62 -8.65
C MET A 115 -11.18 -13.70 -7.12
N ASN A 116 -12.21 -14.19 -6.44
CA ASN A 116 -12.16 -14.38 -4.98
C ASN A 116 -11.02 -15.31 -4.54
N SER A 117 -10.75 -16.37 -5.28
CA SER A 117 -9.64 -17.28 -4.98
C SER A 117 -8.29 -16.62 -5.18
N LEU A 118 -8.17 -15.76 -6.21
CA LEU A 118 -6.96 -14.98 -6.49
C LEU A 118 -6.70 -13.95 -5.38
N LEU A 119 -7.71 -13.18 -4.99
CA LEU A 119 -7.63 -12.23 -3.88
C LEU A 119 -7.25 -12.91 -2.56
N TRP A 120 -7.86 -14.08 -2.25
CA TRP A 120 -7.50 -14.85 -1.07
C TRP A 120 -6.06 -15.37 -1.11
N SER A 121 -5.55 -15.75 -2.27
CA SER A 121 -4.15 -16.16 -2.42
C SER A 121 -3.18 -15.04 -2.03
N PHE A 122 -3.42 -13.82 -2.50
CA PHE A 122 -2.62 -12.65 -2.10
C PHE A 122 -2.75 -12.34 -0.62
N ARG A 123 -3.97 -12.36 -0.07
CA ARG A 123 -4.19 -12.16 1.36
C ARG A 123 -3.41 -13.17 2.22
N ILE A 124 -3.38 -14.44 1.84
CA ILE A 124 -2.60 -15.47 2.54
C ILE A 124 -1.12 -15.11 2.57
N GLY A 125 -0.56 -14.62 1.46
CA GLY A 125 0.82 -14.15 1.41
C GLY A 125 1.08 -12.98 2.35
N ILE A 126 0.22 -11.94 2.29
CA ILE A 126 0.36 -10.71 3.08
C ILE A 126 0.16 -10.99 4.58
N PHE A 127 -0.90 -11.74 4.96
CA PHE A 127 -1.13 -12.11 6.36
C PHE A 127 -0.04 -13.05 6.88
N GLY A 128 0.46 -13.96 6.03
CA GLY A 128 1.58 -14.83 6.36
C GLY A 128 2.84 -14.03 6.67
N ALA A 129 3.18 -13.05 5.84
CA ALA A 129 4.31 -12.15 6.08
C ALA A 129 4.12 -11.31 7.36
N ALA A 130 2.91 -10.79 7.60
CA ALA A 130 2.59 -10.06 8.82
C ALA A 130 2.76 -10.94 10.07
N LEU A 131 2.25 -12.16 10.03
CA LEU A 131 2.40 -13.12 11.14
C LEU A 131 3.86 -13.48 11.38
N LEU A 132 4.63 -13.75 10.33
CA LEU A 132 6.07 -14.04 10.44
C LEU A 132 6.85 -12.84 11.00
N THR A 133 6.50 -11.62 10.59
CA THR A 133 7.10 -10.39 11.13
C THR A 133 6.76 -10.22 12.61
N LEU A 134 5.53 -10.52 13.01
CA LEU A 134 5.12 -10.46 14.41
C LEU A 134 5.88 -11.49 15.26
N ILE A 135 5.94 -12.73 14.81
CA ILE A 135 6.66 -13.81 15.52
C ILE A 135 8.15 -13.46 15.61
N GLY A 136 8.77 -13.07 14.50
CA GLY A 136 10.17 -12.69 14.47
C GLY A 136 10.48 -11.48 15.35
N GLY A 137 9.62 -10.45 15.31
CA GLY A 137 9.71 -9.26 16.17
C GLY A 137 9.56 -9.59 17.67
N ALA A 138 8.62 -10.48 18.00
CA ALA A 138 8.44 -10.94 19.38
C ALA A 138 9.65 -11.76 19.88
N VAL A 139 10.19 -12.64 19.05
CA VAL A 139 11.41 -13.42 19.36
C VAL A 139 12.61 -12.48 19.50
N ALA A 140 12.81 -11.55 18.59
CA ALA A 140 13.90 -10.58 18.66
C ALA A 140 13.77 -9.63 19.87
N GLY A 141 12.55 -9.26 20.22
CA GLY A 141 12.26 -8.43 21.40
C GLY A 141 12.37 -9.18 22.73
N SER A 142 12.38 -10.52 22.71
CA SER A 142 12.49 -11.32 23.92
C SER A 142 13.84 -11.19 24.60
N GLY A 143 13.94 -11.66 25.85
CA GLY A 143 15.13 -11.54 26.68
C GLY A 143 16.42 -12.12 26.10
N SER A 144 16.36 -12.92 25.01
CA SER A 144 17.51 -13.54 24.39
C SER A 144 18.31 -12.61 23.48
N PHE A 145 17.68 -11.53 22.93
CA PHE A 145 18.35 -10.66 21.95
C PHE A 145 18.30 -9.18 22.35
N LEU A 146 17.12 -8.54 22.31
CA LEU A 146 16.99 -7.11 22.62
C LEU A 146 16.47 -6.86 24.04
N ASN A 147 15.75 -7.79 24.63
CA ASN A 147 15.13 -7.65 25.94
C ASN A 147 14.34 -6.32 26.10
N VAL A 148 13.38 -6.10 25.18
CA VAL A 148 12.54 -4.91 25.21
C VAL A 148 11.23 -5.18 25.97
N PRO A 149 10.60 -4.13 26.55
CA PRO A 149 9.28 -4.25 27.16
C PRO A 149 8.23 -4.78 26.19
N PHE A 150 7.30 -5.58 26.71
CA PHE A 150 6.29 -6.25 25.89
C PHE A 150 5.33 -5.26 25.23
N GLU A 151 5.21 -4.06 25.77
CA GLU A 151 4.44 -2.95 25.24
C GLU A 151 4.88 -2.56 23.82
N LEU A 152 6.16 -2.69 23.50
CA LEU A 152 6.67 -2.42 22.15
C LEU A 152 6.19 -3.45 21.13
N ILE A 153 5.92 -4.69 21.57
CA ILE A 153 5.30 -5.71 20.71
C ILE A 153 3.83 -5.38 20.44
N TYR A 154 3.09 -4.84 21.42
CA TYR A 154 1.72 -4.34 21.16
C TYR A 154 1.69 -3.22 20.13
N ILE A 155 2.71 -2.35 20.11
CA ILE A 155 2.83 -1.30 19.10
C ILE A 155 3.09 -1.91 17.71
N LEU A 156 3.95 -2.92 17.61
CA LEU A 156 4.18 -3.66 16.37
C LEU A 156 2.87 -4.30 15.86
N ILE A 157 2.12 -4.96 16.74
CA ILE A 157 0.80 -5.51 16.42
C ILE A 157 -0.12 -4.41 15.90
N THR A 158 -0.16 -3.27 16.59
CA THR A 158 -1.01 -2.13 16.20
C THR A 158 -0.67 -1.65 14.78
N GLY A 159 0.60 -1.45 14.44
CA GLY A 159 1.03 -1.06 13.11
C GLY A 159 0.63 -2.08 12.03
N LEU A 160 0.90 -3.36 12.28
CA LEU A 160 0.52 -4.45 11.38
C LEU A 160 -1.00 -4.51 11.16
N VAL A 161 -1.79 -4.45 12.23
CA VAL A 161 -3.26 -4.50 12.15
C VAL A 161 -3.81 -3.30 11.39
N VAL A 162 -3.34 -2.08 11.69
CA VAL A 162 -3.76 -0.86 10.99
C VAL A 162 -3.51 -1.01 9.48
N GLY A 163 -2.31 -1.49 9.08
CA GLY A 163 -1.99 -1.72 7.68
C GLY A 163 -2.93 -2.72 7.01
N GLN A 164 -3.21 -3.85 7.67
CA GLN A 164 -4.08 -4.89 7.14
C GLN A 164 -5.55 -4.43 7.01
N VAL A 165 -6.05 -3.68 8.00
CA VAL A 165 -7.42 -3.15 7.96
C VAL A 165 -7.57 -2.11 6.86
N ILE A 166 -6.61 -1.20 6.71
CA ILE A 166 -6.61 -0.20 5.63
C ILE A 166 -6.58 -0.88 4.26
N GLY A 167 -5.69 -1.86 4.06
CA GLY A 167 -5.61 -2.61 2.82
C GLY A 167 -6.91 -3.33 2.48
N THR A 168 -7.49 -4.05 3.45
CA THR A 168 -8.76 -4.78 3.27
C THR A 168 -9.94 -3.83 3.02
N ALA A 169 -10.00 -2.68 3.72
CA ALA A 169 -11.02 -1.68 3.48
C ALA A 169 -10.90 -1.08 2.07
N THR A 170 -9.69 -0.77 1.63
CA THR A 170 -9.45 -0.26 0.28
C THR A 170 -9.88 -1.28 -0.78
N GLU A 171 -9.53 -2.56 -0.61
CA GLU A 171 -9.98 -3.63 -1.50
C GLU A 171 -11.51 -3.71 -1.59
N TYR A 172 -12.21 -3.59 -0.45
CA TYR A 172 -13.68 -3.59 -0.44
C TYR A 172 -14.29 -2.46 -1.28
N PHE A 173 -13.68 -1.27 -1.26
CA PHE A 173 -14.18 -0.12 -2.01
C PHE A 173 -13.74 -0.07 -3.47
N THR A 174 -12.75 -0.87 -3.88
CA THR A 174 -12.14 -0.78 -5.22
C THR A 174 -12.31 -2.02 -6.08
N SER A 175 -12.54 -3.19 -5.48
CA SER A 175 -12.76 -4.42 -6.24
C SER A 175 -14.19 -4.51 -6.80
N TYR A 176 -14.30 -4.92 -8.06
CA TYR A 176 -15.60 -5.13 -8.73
C TYR A 176 -16.44 -6.26 -8.13
N GLU A 177 -15.87 -7.10 -7.27
CA GLU A 177 -16.60 -8.14 -6.55
C GLU A 177 -17.57 -7.58 -5.50
N TYR A 178 -17.30 -6.38 -4.97
CA TYR A 178 -18.03 -5.81 -3.86
C TYR A 178 -19.08 -4.78 -4.28
N PHE A 179 -20.01 -4.53 -3.37
CA PHE A 179 -21.14 -3.63 -3.58
C PHE A 179 -20.76 -2.21 -4.04
N PRO A 180 -19.73 -1.52 -3.48
CA PRO A 180 -19.46 -0.13 -3.86
C PRO A 180 -19.20 0.04 -5.36
N VAL A 181 -18.34 -0.78 -5.93
CA VAL A 181 -18.00 -0.71 -7.36
C VAL A 181 -19.19 -1.14 -8.23
N LYS A 182 -19.90 -2.20 -7.85
CA LYS A 182 -21.13 -2.63 -8.53
C LYS A 182 -22.21 -1.54 -8.53
N TRP A 183 -22.29 -0.77 -7.44
CA TRP A 183 -23.22 0.34 -7.34
C TRP A 183 -22.84 1.50 -8.27
N ILE A 184 -21.56 1.89 -8.33
CA ILE A 184 -21.08 2.91 -9.28
C ILE A 184 -21.37 2.47 -10.72
N SER A 185 -21.01 1.25 -11.08
CA SER A 185 -21.26 0.69 -12.42
C SER A 185 -22.76 0.75 -12.79
N LYS A 186 -23.65 0.45 -11.84
CA LYS A 186 -25.09 0.54 -12.05
C LYS A 186 -25.57 1.99 -12.29
N GLN A 187 -24.92 2.99 -11.70
CA GLN A 187 -25.26 4.41 -11.92
C GLN A 187 -24.93 4.88 -13.34
N SER A 188 -24.01 4.23 -14.04
CA SER A 188 -23.69 4.57 -15.42
C SER A 188 -24.90 4.38 -16.37
N LEU A 189 -25.87 3.54 -16.00
CA LEU A 189 -27.13 3.36 -16.75
C LEU A 189 -28.07 4.57 -16.65
N THR A 190 -27.91 5.41 -15.63
CA THR A 190 -28.75 6.60 -15.40
C THR A 190 -28.15 7.87 -16.01
N GLY A 191 -26.90 7.83 -16.43
CA GLY A 191 -26.21 8.92 -17.12
C GLY A 191 -24.92 9.37 -16.46
N HIS A 192 -24.15 10.17 -17.18
CA HIS A 192 -22.82 10.62 -16.75
C HIS A 192 -22.80 11.38 -15.41
N PRO A 193 -23.73 12.36 -15.15
CA PRO A 193 -23.70 13.09 -13.88
C PRO A 193 -23.90 12.18 -12.68
N SER A 194 -24.84 11.23 -12.76
CA SER A 194 -25.11 10.28 -11.67
C SER A 194 -23.92 9.38 -11.39
N ASN A 195 -23.21 8.94 -12.42
CA ASN A 195 -22.02 8.12 -12.29
C ASN A 195 -20.85 8.88 -11.62
N ILE A 196 -20.63 10.15 -12.02
CA ILE A 196 -19.59 11.00 -11.41
C ILE A 196 -19.90 11.22 -9.92
N ILE A 197 -21.14 11.58 -9.57
CA ILE A 197 -21.54 11.80 -8.18
C ILE A 197 -21.39 10.50 -7.37
N ALA A 198 -21.76 9.37 -7.92
CA ALA A 198 -21.63 8.08 -7.28
C ALA A 198 -20.15 7.75 -6.99
N GLY A 199 -19.27 7.96 -7.96
CA GLY A 199 -17.82 7.76 -7.79
C GLY A 199 -17.23 8.64 -6.70
N ILE A 200 -17.55 9.93 -6.70
CA ILE A 200 -17.10 10.87 -5.66
C ILE A 200 -17.64 10.45 -4.28
N SER A 201 -18.92 10.07 -4.20
CA SER A 201 -19.53 9.65 -2.93
C SER A 201 -18.84 8.40 -2.35
N VAL A 202 -18.63 7.37 -3.17
CA VAL A 202 -17.93 6.15 -2.73
C VAL A 202 -16.49 6.46 -2.35
N GLY A 203 -15.80 7.31 -3.12
CA GLY A 203 -14.45 7.77 -2.79
C GLY A 203 -14.37 8.46 -1.42
N LEU A 204 -15.31 9.34 -1.11
CA LEU A 204 -15.39 9.99 0.21
C LEU A 204 -15.69 8.98 1.33
N TYR A 205 -16.63 8.05 1.12
CA TYR A 205 -16.91 7.00 2.11
C TYR A 205 -15.72 6.09 2.36
N SER A 206 -14.92 5.79 1.34
CA SER A 206 -13.77 4.91 1.45
C SER A 206 -12.67 5.45 2.38
N THR A 207 -12.60 6.77 2.60
CA THR A 207 -11.61 7.39 3.48
C THR A 207 -11.92 7.23 4.97
N ALA A 208 -13.18 6.97 5.34
CA ALA A 208 -13.61 6.95 6.73
C ALA A 208 -12.92 5.85 7.56
N ILE A 209 -12.87 4.62 7.03
CA ILE A 209 -12.23 3.50 7.74
C ILE A 209 -10.73 3.73 7.92
N PRO A 210 -9.94 4.06 6.87
CA PRO A 210 -8.54 4.38 7.03
C PRO A 210 -8.27 5.51 8.03
N ALA A 211 -9.04 6.59 7.98
CA ALA A 211 -8.88 7.71 8.92
C ALA A 211 -9.07 7.29 10.38
N VAL A 212 -10.14 6.56 10.66
CA VAL A 212 -10.41 6.04 12.02
C VAL A 212 -9.31 5.07 12.46
N CYS A 213 -8.85 4.18 11.58
CA CYS A 213 -7.78 3.23 11.89
C CYS A 213 -6.46 3.93 12.23
N VAL A 214 -6.09 4.97 11.46
CA VAL A 214 -4.88 5.75 11.75
C VAL A 214 -5.00 6.45 13.10
N VAL A 215 -6.12 7.10 13.39
CA VAL A 215 -6.34 7.76 14.69
C VAL A 215 -6.23 6.77 15.85
N ILE A 216 -6.88 5.61 15.74
CA ILE A 216 -6.79 4.55 16.76
C ILE A 216 -5.35 4.06 16.89
N GLY A 217 -4.67 3.82 15.77
CA GLY A 217 -3.27 3.39 15.76
C GLY A 217 -2.34 4.38 16.47
N VAL A 218 -2.51 5.69 16.19
CA VAL A 218 -1.74 6.76 16.87
C VAL A 218 -2.04 6.78 18.37
N LEU A 219 -3.30 6.75 18.75
CA LEU A 219 -3.70 6.80 20.18
C LEU A 219 -3.15 5.62 20.97
N ILE A 220 -3.28 4.39 20.44
CA ILE A 220 -2.75 3.19 21.08
C ILE A 220 -1.23 3.27 21.21
N SER A 221 -0.54 3.57 20.12
CA SER A 221 0.93 3.59 20.07
C SER A 221 1.50 4.70 20.96
N HIS A 222 0.87 5.87 20.95
CA HIS A 222 1.23 6.96 21.84
C HIS A 222 0.93 6.64 23.32
N HIS A 223 -0.12 5.89 23.61
CA HIS A 223 -0.44 5.48 24.99
C HIS A 223 0.69 4.63 25.58
N PHE A 224 1.22 3.67 24.83
CA PHE A 224 2.25 2.75 25.33
C PHE A 224 3.66 3.38 25.38
N ALA A 225 4.12 4.03 24.31
CA ALA A 225 5.50 4.50 24.23
C ALA A 225 5.66 5.97 23.74
N GLY A 226 4.60 6.77 23.83
CA GLY A 226 4.66 8.18 23.40
C GLY A 226 4.95 8.33 21.91
N LEU A 227 5.71 9.37 21.56
CA LEU A 227 6.05 9.69 20.17
C LEU A 227 6.89 8.59 19.52
N TYR A 228 7.82 7.96 20.26
CA TYR A 228 8.58 6.81 19.78
C TYR A 228 7.64 5.68 19.33
N GLY A 229 6.58 5.42 20.11
CA GLY A 229 5.58 4.41 19.78
C GLY A 229 4.89 4.67 18.44
N VAL A 230 4.57 5.93 18.14
CA VAL A 230 3.95 6.29 16.85
C VAL A 230 4.89 5.97 15.68
N GLY A 231 6.17 6.32 15.81
CA GLY A 231 7.18 5.98 14.81
C GLY A 231 7.35 4.47 14.66
N LEU A 232 7.41 3.73 15.76
CA LEU A 232 7.54 2.28 15.73
C LEU A 232 6.30 1.59 15.09
N ALA A 233 5.09 2.13 15.29
CA ALA A 233 3.90 1.65 14.61
C ALA A 233 3.96 1.85 13.10
N ALA A 234 4.50 3.00 12.64
CA ALA A 234 4.73 3.23 11.22
C ALA A 234 5.72 2.22 10.63
N VAL A 235 6.83 1.94 11.31
CA VAL A 235 7.79 0.90 10.92
C VAL A 235 7.13 -0.48 10.92
N GLY A 236 6.31 -0.78 11.94
CA GLY A 236 5.54 -2.03 12.02
C GLY A 236 4.58 -2.19 10.84
N MET A 237 3.82 -1.15 10.50
CA MET A 237 2.95 -1.16 9.32
C MET A 237 3.75 -1.41 8.04
N LEU A 238 4.85 -0.70 7.85
CA LEU A 238 5.68 -0.80 6.65
C LEU A 238 6.55 -2.05 6.60
N SER A 239 6.66 -2.83 7.67
CA SER A 239 7.47 -4.05 7.70
C SER A 239 7.02 -5.10 6.67
N THR A 240 5.73 -5.11 6.27
CA THR A 240 5.20 -5.98 5.22
C THR A 240 5.26 -5.36 3.81
N LEU A 241 5.96 -4.22 3.66
CA LEU A 241 6.05 -3.49 2.41
C LEU A 241 6.53 -4.35 1.23
N GLY A 242 7.49 -5.23 1.46
CA GLY A 242 8.08 -6.05 0.41
C GLY A 242 7.03 -6.87 -0.34
N ILE A 243 6.15 -7.57 0.37
CA ILE A 243 5.09 -8.35 -0.28
C ILE A 243 3.97 -7.45 -0.81
N THR A 244 3.62 -6.38 -0.12
CA THR A 244 2.58 -5.43 -0.59
C THR A 244 3.00 -4.79 -1.90
N LEU A 245 4.25 -4.34 -2.03
CA LEU A 245 4.78 -3.78 -3.26
C LEU A 245 4.89 -4.83 -4.38
N SER A 246 5.19 -6.09 -4.03
CA SER A 246 5.22 -7.17 -5.02
C SER A 246 3.84 -7.45 -5.61
N THR A 247 2.77 -7.37 -4.80
CA THR A 247 1.40 -7.52 -5.29
C THR A 247 0.93 -6.32 -6.11
N ASP A 248 1.48 -5.15 -5.85
CA ASP A 248 1.22 -3.93 -6.61
C ASP A 248 1.92 -3.96 -7.97
N ALA A 249 3.21 -4.26 -7.99
CA ALA A 249 3.99 -4.38 -9.23
C ALA A 249 3.48 -5.50 -10.17
N TYR A 250 2.71 -6.45 -9.66
CA TYR A 250 2.04 -7.46 -10.45
C TYR A 250 1.01 -6.87 -11.42
N GLY A 251 0.30 -5.79 -11.04
CA GLY A 251 -0.74 -5.15 -11.87
C GLY A 251 -0.25 -4.79 -13.27
N PRO A 252 0.76 -3.92 -13.44
CA PRO A 252 1.32 -3.57 -14.74
C PRO A 252 1.85 -4.76 -15.55
N VAL A 253 2.33 -5.82 -14.89
CA VAL A 253 2.77 -7.04 -15.58
C VAL A 253 1.57 -7.78 -16.19
N ALA A 254 0.47 -7.87 -15.46
CA ALA A 254 -0.75 -8.54 -15.93
C ALA A 254 -1.42 -7.75 -17.05
N ASP A 255 -1.54 -6.43 -16.91
CA ASP A 255 -2.08 -5.53 -17.93
C ASP A 255 -1.25 -5.61 -19.24
N ASN A 256 0.07 -5.46 -19.14
CA ASN A 256 0.96 -5.60 -20.29
C ASN A 256 0.88 -6.98 -20.94
N ALA A 257 0.68 -8.05 -20.17
CA ALA A 257 0.49 -9.38 -20.72
C ALA A 257 -0.81 -9.47 -21.55
N GLY A 258 -1.88 -8.81 -21.09
CA GLY A 258 -3.13 -8.68 -21.85
C GLY A 258 -2.96 -7.92 -23.15
N GLY A 259 -2.29 -6.76 -23.10
CA GLY A 259 -1.98 -5.97 -24.26
C GLY A 259 -1.11 -6.71 -25.29
N LEU A 260 -0.11 -7.46 -24.84
CA LEU A 260 0.71 -8.30 -25.72
C LEU A 260 -0.08 -9.45 -26.36
N ALA A 261 -0.99 -10.08 -25.61
CA ALA A 261 -1.85 -11.15 -26.13
C ALA A 261 -2.75 -10.64 -27.26
N GLU A 262 -3.34 -9.45 -27.09
CA GLU A 262 -4.15 -8.79 -28.12
C GLU A 262 -3.32 -8.41 -29.36
N GLN A 263 -2.18 -7.73 -29.14
CA GLN A 263 -1.30 -7.30 -30.25
C GLN A 263 -0.73 -8.47 -31.04
N ALA A 264 -0.48 -9.59 -30.40
CA ALA A 264 0.04 -10.80 -31.04
C ALA A 264 -1.04 -11.64 -31.72
N GLY A 265 -2.32 -11.29 -31.55
CA GLY A 265 -3.44 -12.04 -32.10
C GLY A 265 -3.55 -13.46 -31.53
N LEU A 266 -3.28 -13.63 -30.22
CA LEU A 266 -3.37 -14.92 -29.55
C LEU A 266 -4.84 -15.36 -29.41
N ASP A 267 -5.04 -16.66 -29.08
CA ASP A 267 -6.37 -17.20 -28.88
C ASP A 267 -7.17 -16.41 -27.84
N PRO A 268 -8.49 -16.18 -28.04
CA PRO A 268 -9.34 -15.44 -27.10
C PRO A 268 -9.31 -15.97 -25.68
N GLU A 269 -9.08 -17.27 -25.47
CA GLU A 269 -8.93 -17.89 -24.15
C GLU A 269 -7.71 -17.34 -23.39
N VAL A 270 -6.64 -16.95 -24.08
CA VAL A 270 -5.47 -16.33 -23.47
C VAL A 270 -5.83 -14.94 -22.98
N ARG A 271 -6.56 -14.16 -23.81
CA ARG A 271 -7.01 -12.81 -23.47
C ARG A 271 -7.96 -12.85 -22.24
N GLU A 272 -8.91 -13.76 -22.21
CA GLU A 272 -9.82 -13.91 -21.06
C GLU A 272 -9.07 -14.17 -19.75
N ARG A 273 -8.01 -14.97 -19.81
CA ARG A 273 -7.16 -15.23 -18.62
C ARG A 273 -6.36 -14.01 -18.21
N THR A 274 -5.78 -13.28 -19.15
CA THR A 274 -5.00 -12.07 -18.86
C THR A 274 -5.90 -10.95 -18.35
N ASP A 275 -7.11 -10.78 -18.86
CA ASP A 275 -8.09 -9.79 -18.37
C ASP A 275 -8.50 -10.07 -16.92
N ALA A 276 -8.67 -11.35 -16.55
CA ALA A 276 -8.97 -11.72 -15.16
C ALA A 276 -7.80 -11.39 -14.22
N LEU A 277 -6.57 -11.55 -14.70
CA LEU A 277 -5.36 -11.21 -13.97
C LEU A 277 -5.14 -9.70 -13.87
N ASP A 278 -5.45 -8.96 -14.93
CA ASP A 278 -5.40 -7.49 -14.96
C ASP A 278 -6.40 -6.87 -13.96
N ALA A 279 -7.65 -7.35 -13.96
CA ALA A 279 -8.66 -6.90 -13.01
C ALA A 279 -8.22 -7.12 -11.53
N LEU A 280 -7.48 -8.19 -11.25
CA LEU A 280 -6.84 -8.43 -9.96
C LEU A 280 -5.73 -7.39 -9.71
N GLY A 281 -4.89 -7.12 -10.70
CA GLY A 281 -3.81 -6.15 -10.64
C GLY A 281 -4.31 -4.74 -10.30
N ASN A 282 -5.38 -4.29 -10.95
CA ASN A 282 -6.02 -3.00 -10.68
C ASN A 282 -6.53 -2.90 -9.22
N THR A 283 -7.06 -4.00 -8.68
CA THR A 283 -7.52 -4.05 -7.28
C THR A 283 -6.34 -3.99 -6.31
N THR A 284 -5.25 -4.70 -6.58
CA THR A 284 -4.06 -4.70 -5.71
C THR A 284 -3.33 -3.36 -5.76
N ALA A 285 -3.23 -2.72 -6.93
CA ALA A 285 -2.68 -1.38 -7.05
C ALA A 285 -3.45 -0.34 -6.23
N ALA A 286 -4.79 -0.39 -6.24
CA ALA A 286 -5.61 0.46 -5.39
C ALA A 286 -5.37 0.19 -3.89
N THR A 287 -5.23 -1.09 -3.50
CA THR A 287 -4.94 -1.50 -2.12
C THR A 287 -3.58 -0.99 -1.66
N GLY A 288 -2.57 -1.07 -2.52
CA GLY A 288 -1.23 -0.52 -2.28
C GLY A 288 -1.25 0.99 -2.04
N LYS A 289 -2.06 1.75 -2.83
CA LYS A 289 -2.24 3.20 -2.64
C LYS A 289 -2.88 3.55 -1.30
N GLY A 290 -3.91 2.82 -0.89
CA GLY A 290 -4.53 3.00 0.43
C GLY A 290 -3.54 2.75 1.57
N PHE A 291 -2.75 1.69 1.46
CA PHE A 291 -1.69 1.38 2.41
C PHE A 291 -0.60 2.47 2.44
N ALA A 292 -0.17 2.98 1.27
CA ALA A 292 0.81 4.05 1.15
C ALA A 292 0.36 5.34 1.85
N ILE A 293 -0.89 5.76 1.65
CA ILE A 293 -1.45 6.96 2.29
C ILE A 293 -1.51 6.77 3.80
N GLY A 294 -1.97 5.63 4.29
CA GLY A 294 -2.05 5.34 5.72
C GLY A 294 -0.66 5.36 6.39
N SER A 295 0.34 4.75 5.77
CA SER A 295 1.72 4.77 6.27
C SER A 295 2.35 6.16 6.20
N ALA A 296 2.09 6.94 5.14
CA ALA A 296 2.59 8.30 4.99
C ALA A 296 2.09 9.23 6.10
N ILE A 297 0.83 9.10 6.54
CA ILE A 297 0.28 9.87 7.66
C ILE A 297 1.05 9.58 8.95
N LEU A 298 1.26 8.29 9.28
CA LEU A 298 2.01 7.90 10.48
C LEU A 298 3.47 8.39 10.40
N THR A 299 4.09 8.26 9.24
CA THR A 299 5.46 8.72 8.97
C THR A 299 5.59 10.23 9.12
N ALA A 300 4.66 11.00 8.54
CA ALA A 300 4.65 12.46 8.65
C ALA A 300 4.53 12.92 10.11
N LEU A 301 3.62 12.30 10.89
CA LEU A 301 3.48 12.61 12.31
C LEU A 301 4.75 12.29 13.09
N ALA A 302 5.40 11.16 12.82
CA ALA A 302 6.65 10.79 13.45
C ALA A 302 7.81 11.74 13.06
N LEU A 303 7.92 12.11 11.78
CA LEU A 303 8.94 13.04 11.28
C LEU A 303 8.76 14.45 11.85
N MET A 304 7.54 14.98 11.87
CA MET A 304 7.25 16.29 12.49
C MET A 304 7.60 16.27 13.98
N SER A 305 7.25 15.20 14.67
CA SER A 305 7.60 15.01 16.08
C SER A 305 9.11 14.97 16.29
N ALA A 306 9.83 14.21 15.46
CA ALA A 306 11.29 14.13 15.52
C ALA A 306 11.94 15.48 15.24
N TYR A 307 11.49 16.20 14.22
CA TYR A 307 11.96 17.53 13.89
C TYR A 307 11.77 18.51 15.05
N GLY A 308 10.58 18.54 15.65
CA GLY A 308 10.31 19.39 16.82
C GLY A 308 11.26 19.12 17.99
N GLN A 309 11.57 17.84 18.24
CA GLN A 309 12.50 17.46 19.32
C GLN A 309 13.96 17.85 19.02
N VAL A 310 14.40 17.68 17.78
CA VAL A 310 15.78 18.02 17.38
C VAL A 310 16.01 19.53 17.36
N THR A 311 15.01 20.30 16.91
CA THR A 311 15.14 21.76 16.73
C THR A 311 14.66 22.58 17.93
N GLY A 312 13.96 21.95 18.90
CA GLY A 312 13.31 22.65 20.01
C GLY A 312 12.05 23.42 19.62
N VAL A 313 11.53 23.24 18.41
CA VAL A 313 10.29 23.86 17.95
C VAL A 313 9.11 23.14 18.59
N THR A 314 8.35 23.87 19.42
CA THR A 314 7.21 23.31 20.18
C THR A 314 5.85 23.52 19.50
N SER A 315 5.78 24.40 18.52
CA SER A 315 4.57 24.66 17.74
C SER A 315 4.92 24.88 16.28
N PHE A 316 4.11 24.29 15.40
CA PHE A 316 4.17 24.51 13.96
C PHE A 316 3.00 25.44 13.61
N ASP A 317 3.29 26.67 13.21
CA ASP A 317 2.30 27.58 12.68
C ASP A 317 2.10 27.25 11.20
N ILE A 318 0.89 26.81 10.87
CA ILE A 318 0.46 26.55 9.49
C ILE A 318 -0.35 27.78 9.07
N GLY A 319 0.36 28.94 8.94
CA GLY A 319 -0.22 30.21 8.58
C GLY A 319 -0.95 30.27 7.23
#